data_993ccca748f2b37f7290be334758ef18
#
_entry.id   993ccca748f2b37f7290be334758ef18
#
_cell.length_a   1.000
_cell.length_b   1.000
_cell.length_c   1.000
_cell.angle_alpha   90.00
_cell.angle_beta   90.00
_cell.angle_gamma   90.00
#
_symmetry.space_group_name_H-M   'P 1'
#
loop_
_entity.id
_entity.type
_entity.pdbx_description
1 polymer ?
#
loop_
_entity_poly.entity_id
_entity_poly.type
_entity_poly.pdbx_seq_one_letter_code
_entity_poly.pdbx_strand_id
1 'polypeptide(L)'
;RAREYSMTERVERPYGLLVPSQVNSVHSSGSLGINVPEVMKKTNKLETYHFTNDNLKLMKYLENKIKTGKKFVIPRIAGEENNYAFFTILINEKKVPIKEGVKFLRNEIMKNNAGIKITTFQSSINYANLYLKAFHDCDMYAVWEPWGPVYKAIAQSHDFITNNFQKNKDQVWAFVFDIYHYIHNPWTHALKGKRILIISPFIESIKQKVNTGQHKLIYGKDLFPDCTFVYLKPPQTQADQPSREFDVEFTDFANEMDKMKNKFDVALVSCGGYGNLACGYIYDRLGKSAIYVGGVLQMYFGIYGARWMRERKDVLRLYLNEHWSRPTEEERPLNHGKVEHNAYW
;
A
#
# COMPACT_ATOMS: atom_id res chain seq x y z
N ARG A 1 3.93 -24.53 21.47
CA ARG A 1 5.38 -24.23 21.61
C ARG A 1 5.76 -23.33 20.46
N ALA A 2 6.13 -22.07 20.77
CA ALA A 2 6.69 -21.18 19.77
C ALA A 2 8.00 -21.81 19.23
N ARG A 3 8.06 -22.01 17.89
CA ARG A 3 9.33 -22.42 17.27
C ARG A 3 10.32 -21.28 17.48
N GLU A 4 11.50 -21.59 18.05
CA GLU A 4 12.59 -20.64 18.14
C GLU A 4 12.99 -20.23 16.71
N TYR A 5 13.22 -18.94 16.52
CA TYR A 5 13.79 -18.45 15.27
C TYR A 5 15.20 -19.01 15.12
N SER A 6 15.40 -19.93 14.19
CA SER A 6 16.74 -20.41 13.85
C SER A 6 17.49 -19.30 13.13
N MET A 7 18.58 -18.83 13.75
CA MET A 7 19.43 -17.75 13.23
C MET A 7 20.69 -18.28 12.52
N THR A 8 20.70 -19.57 12.16
CA THR A 8 21.93 -20.23 11.69
C THR A 8 22.19 -20.07 10.19
N GLU A 9 21.17 -19.81 9.38
CA GLU A 9 21.34 -19.64 7.94
C GLU A 9 21.43 -18.16 7.55
N ARG A 10 22.57 -17.75 7.00
CA ARG A 10 22.70 -16.47 6.31
C ARG A 10 22.12 -16.59 4.91
N VAL A 11 21.14 -15.77 4.60
CA VAL A 11 20.66 -15.58 3.24
C VAL A 11 21.44 -14.44 2.60
N GLU A 12 21.93 -14.64 1.39
CA GLU A 12 22.57 -13.57 0.63
C GLU A 12 21.63 -12.37 0.50
N ARG A 13 22.19 -11.16 0.64
CA ARG A 13 21.40 -9.95 0.43
C ARG A 13 20.94 -9.86 -1.01
N PRO A 14 19.64 -9.83 -1.27
CA PRO A 14 19.22 -9.47 -2.59
C PRO A 14 19.61 -8.01 -2.84
N TYR A 15 20.02 -7.70 -4.04
CA TYR A 15 20.21 -6.32 -4.53
C TYR A 15 21.42 -5.53 -3.98
N GLY A 16 22.35 -6.12 -3.23
CA GLY A 16 23.54 -5.43 -2.71
C GLY A 16 23.22 -4.24 -1.79
N LEU A 17 22.20 -4.38 -0.94
CA LEU A 17 21.68 -3.29 -0.09
C LEU A 17 22.71 -2.77 0.92
N LEU A 18 22.74 -1.44 1.10
CA LEU A 18 23.51 -0.77 2.15
C LEU A 18 22.70 -0.76 3.45
N VAL A 19 23.27 -1.32 4.50
CA VAL A 19 22.63 -1.38 5.83
C VAL A 19 23.38 -0.46 6.78
N PRO A 20 22.68 0.37 7.59
CA PRO A 20 23.32 1.24 8.56
C PRO A 20 24.22 0.48 9.52
N SER A 21 25.35 1.08 9.90
CA SER A 21 26.29 0.49 10.86
C SER A 21 25.76 0.48 12.29
N GLN A 22 24.90 1.45 12.62
CA GLN A 22 24.25 1.59 13.92
C GLN A 22 22.78 1.91 13.74
N VAL A 23 21.94 1.43 14.63
CA VAL A 23 20.49 1.70 14.69
C VAL A 23 20.17 2.23 16.07
N ASN A 24 19.61 3.44 16.11
CA ASN A 24 19.04 3.97 17.34
C ASN A 24 17.78 3.15 17.68
N SER A 25 17.46 3.04 18.96
CA SER A 25 16.43 2.16 19.53
C SER A 25 15.21 1.93 18.62
N VAL A 26 14.79 0.66 18.53
CA VAL A 26 13.56 0.25 17.85
C VAL A 26 12.38 0.82 18.63
N HIS A 27 11.77 1.89 18.12
CA HIS A 27 10.49 2.34 18.64
C HIS A 27 9.37 1.55 17.94
N SER A 28 8.55 0.87 18.74
CA SER A 28 7.28 0.37 18.23
C SER A 28 6.43 1.59 17.85
N SER A 29 6.28 1.83 16.56
CA SER A 29 5.36 2.87 16.10
C SER A 29 3.94 2.47 16.48
N GLY A 30 3.31 3.25 17.32
CA GLY A 30 1.85 3.22 17.47
C GLY A 30 1.21 3.47 16.10
N SER A 31 -0.05 3.09 15.94
CA SER A 31 -0.80 3.23 14.70
C SER A 31 -0.45 4.53 13.95
N LEU A 32 0.09 4.38 12.74
CA LEU A 32 0.42 5.51 11.88
C LEU A 32 -0.88 6.15 11.35
N GLY A 33 -1.55 6.92 12.20
CA GLY A 33 -2.59 7.82 11.72
C GLY A 33 -1.97 8.80 10.75
N ILE A 34 -2.42 8.83 9.50
CA ILE A 34 -2.00 9.86 8.54
C ILE A 34 -2.57 11.18 9.03
N ASN A 35 -1.79 11.92 9.81
CA ASN A 35 -2.11 13.29 10.11
C ASN A 35 -1.69 14.15 8.90
N VAL A 36 -2.67 14.73 8.26
CA VAL A 36 -2.46 15.73 7.21
C VAL A 36 -1.65 16.89 7.80
N PRO A 37 -0.69 17.46 7.07
CA PRO A 37 0.05 18.63 7.51
C PRO A 37 -0.88 19.69 8.10
N GLU A 38 -0.48 20.33 9.17
CA GLU A 38 -1.31 21.29 9.92
C GLU A 38 -1.83 22.44 9.06
N VAL A 39 -1.09 22.78 8.00
CA VAL A 39 -1.48 23.73 6.96
C VAL A 39 -2.79 23.33 6.27
N MET A 40 -3.01 22.04 6.03
CA MET A 40 -4.24 21.53 5.39
C MET A 40 -5.43 21.47 6.36
N LYS A 41 -5.20 21.54 7.69
CA LYS A 41 -6.27 21.55 8.70
C LYS A 41 -6.94 22.91 8.86
N LYS A 42 -6.28 24.01 8.46
CA LYS A 42 -6.72 25.38 8.73
C LYS A 42 -7.58 26.01 7.65
N THR A 43 -7.64 25.40 6.47
CA THR A 43 -8.38 25.97 5.34
C THR A 43 -9.69 25.21 5.10
N ASN A 44 -10.76 25.95 4.80
CA ASN A 44 -12.03 25.38 4.38
C ASN A 44 -12.01 24.86 2.93
N LYS A 45 -10.86 24.92 2.28
CA LYS A 45 -10.57 24.41 0.93
C LYS A 45 -9.48 23.36 1.02
N LEU A 46 -9.62 22.29 0.23
CA LEU A 46 -8.53 21.36 0.03
C LEU A 46 -7.41 22.06 -0.72
N GLU A 47 -6.33 22.35 -0.03
CA GLU A 47 -5.17 22.97 -0.65
C GLU A 47 -4.25 21.92 -1.24
N THR A 48 -3.92 22.08 -2.50
CA THR A 48 -3.16 21.12 -3.31
C THR A 48 -1.73 21.54 -3.58
N TYR A 49 -1.22 22.53 -2.84
CA TYR A 49 0.02 23.24 -3.14
C TYR A 49 1.23 22.36 -3.45
N HIS A 50 1.54 21.44 -2.57
CA HIS A 50 2.79 20.68 -2.70
C HIS A 50 2.65 19.42 -3.54
N PHE A 51 1.42 18.95 -3.75
CA PHE A 51 1.17 17.66 -4.38
C PHE A 51 0.71 17.75 -5.84
N THR A 52 0.37 18.96 -6.31
CA THR A 52 -0.10 19.17 -7.69
C THR A 52 0.96 18.79 -8.72
N ASN A 53 2.23 19.14 -8.47
CA ASN A 53 3.33 18.78 -9.35
C ASN A 53 3.56 17.27 -9.40
N ASP A 54 3.40 16.59 -8.30
CA ASP A 54 3.53 15.13 -8.23
C ASP A 54 2.40 14.40 -8.96
N ASN A 55 1.18 14.91 -8.87
CA ASN A 55 0.08 14.41 -9.67
C ASN A 55 0.36 14.52 -11.18
N LEU A 56 0.86 15.67 -11.63
CA LEU A 56 1.24 15.87 -13.03
C LEU A 56 2.46 15.01 -13.43
N LYS A 57 3.42 14.84 -12.53
CA LYS A 57 4.58 13.97 -12.74
C LYS A 57 4.15 12.52 -12.92
N LEU A 58 3.30 12.02 -12.02
CA LEU A 58 2.74 10.67 -12.11
C LEU A 58 1.94 10.49 -13.40
N MET A 59 1.07 11.44 -13.72
CA MET A 59 0.25 11.41 -14.93
C MET A 59 1.10 11.31 -16.19
N LYS A 60 2.11 12.17 -16.35
CA LYS A 60 3.05 12.15 -17.49
C LYS A 60 3.85 10.84 -17.57
N TYR A 61 4.28 10.32 -16.42
CA TYR A 61 4.97 9.03 -16.36
C TYR A 61 4.06 7.90 -16.89
N LEU A 62 2.83 7.82 -16.42
CA LEU A 62 1.86 6.81 -16.86
C LEU A 62 1.54 6.93 -18.35
N GLU A 63 1.26 8.14 -18.83
CA GLU A 63 1.01 8.42 -20.25
C GLU A 63 2.18 7.95 -21.13
N ASN A 64 3.41 8.24 -20.73
CA ASN A 64 4.60 7.81 -21.46
C ASN A 64 4.73 6.27 -21.49
N LYS A 65 4.57 5.62 -20.34
CA LYS A 65 4.63 4.13 -20.25
C LYS A 65 3.57 3.48 -21.13
N ILE A 66 2.35 3.99 -21.06
CA ILE A 66 1.22 3.48 -21.86
C ILE A 66 1.45 3.71 -23.35
N LYS A 67 1.87 4.92 -23.74
CA LYS A 67 2.17 5.27 -25.15
C LYS A 67 3.28 4.39 -25.73
N THR A 68 4.28 4.05 -24.93
CA THR A 68 5.41 3.23 -25.36
C THR A 68 5.21 1.74 -25.18
N GLY A 69 4.04 1.30 -24.72
CA GLY A 69 3.72 -0.10 -24.46
C GLY A 69 4.57 -0.75 -23.35
N LYS A 70 5.21 0.06 -22.51
CA LYS A 70 6.06 -0.44 -21.42
C LYS A 70 5.24 -0.66 -20.15
N LYS A 71 5.42 -1.82 -19.54
CA LYS A 71 4.87 -2.10 -18.21
C LYS A 71 5.56 -1.25 -17.14
N PHE A 72 4.88 -1.05 -16.03
CA PHE A 72 5.41 -0.31 -14.87
C PHE A 72 4.93 -0.91 -13.55
N VAL A 73 5.69 -0.67 -12.50
CA VAL A 73 5.27 -0.91 -11.12
C VAL A 73 5.58 0.33 -10.30
N ILE A 74 4.61 0.75 -9.49
CA ILE A 74 4.75 1.91 -8.58
C ILE A 74 4.45 1.44 -7.17
N PRO A 75 5.47 0.99 -6.41
CA PRO A 75 5.33 0.69 -5.01
C PRO A 75 5.23 1.97 -4.18
N ARG A 76 4.67 1.83 -2.98
CA ARG A 76 4.64 2.91 -1.98
C ARG A 76 5.32 2.41 -0.71
N ILE A 77 6.18 3.23 -0.12
CA ILE A 77 6.73 2.94 1.20
C ILE A 77 5.56 2.85 2.18
N ALA A 78 5.38 1.67 2.77
CA ALA A 78 4.37 1.43 3.80
C ALA A 78 4.95 1.71 5.19
N GLY A 79 4.12 1.70 6.23
CA GLY A 79 4.58 1.93 7.60
C GLY A 79 5.19 0.68 8.22
N GLU A 80 4.32 -0.17 8.74
CA GLU A 80 4.70 -1.38 9.50
C GLU A 80 5.48 -2.38 8.64
N GLU A 81 5.04 -2.58 7.41
CA GLU A 81 5.66 -3.52 6.47
C GLU A 81 7.10 -3.11 6.14
N ASN A 82 7.31 -1.81 5.98
CA ASN A 82 8.65 -1.28 5.69
C ASN A 82 9.59 -1.46 6.88
N ASN A 83 9.12 -1.13 8.08
CA ASN A 83 9.85 -1.36 9.31
C ASN A 83 10.18 -2.85 9.48
N TYR A 84 9.20 -3.73 9.25
CA TYR A 84 9.39 -5.16 9.38
C TYR A 84 10.45 -5.70 8.42
N ALA A 85 10.39 -5.33 7.15
CA ALA A 85 11.38 -5.72 6.16
C ALA A 85 12.79 -5.20 6.51
N PHE A 86 12.88 -3.94 6.92
CA PHE A 86 14.14 -3.31 7.32
C PHE A 86 14.78 -4.02 8.52
N PHE A 87 14.02 -4.24 9.60
CA PHE A 87 14.55 -4.89 10.79
C PHE A 87 14.88 -6.37 10.55
N THR A 88 14.15 -7.05 9.69
CA THR A 88 14.51 -8.40 9.25
C THR A 88 15.93 -8.43 8.64
N ILE A 89 16.23 -7.46 7.78
CA ILE A 89 17.55 -7.33 7.16
C ILE A 89 18.62 -7.03 8.21
N LEU A 90 18.35 -6.09 9.13
CA LEU A 90 19.30 -5.76 10.20
C LEU A 90 19.64 -6.95 11.08
N ILE A 91 18.65 -7.78 11.41
CA ILE A 91 18.84 -9.00 12.20
C ILE A 91 19.69 -10.00 11.41
N ASN A 92 19.36 -10.22 10.14
CA ASN A 92 20.10 -11.12 9.26
C ASN A 92 21.57 -10.70 9.12
N GLU A 93 21.83 -9.39 9.10
CA GLU A 93 23.16 -8.79 9.03
C GLU A 93 23.85 -8.65 10.40
N LYS A 94 23.23 -9.13 11.46
CA LYS A 94 23.73 -9.01 12.84
C LYS A 94 24.00 -7.57 13.30
N LYS A 95 23.23 -6.61 12.79
CA LYS A 95 23.32 -5.18 13.16
C LYS A 95 22.44 -4.82 14.35
N VAL A 96 21.51 -5.70 14.72
CA VAL A 96 20.66 -5.59 15.90
C VAL A 96 20.83 -6.83 16.76
N PRO A 97 20.85 -6.69 18.11
CA PRO A 97 20.87 -7.82 19.01
C PRO A 97 19.71 -8.77 18.76
N ILE A 98 19.97 -10.07 18.72
CA ILE A 98 18.98 -11.11 18.41
C ILE A 98 17.72 -10.98 19.26
N LYS A 99 17.87 -10.75 20.57
CA LYS A 99 16.76 -10.66 21.54
C LYS A 99 15.79 -9.52 21.19
N GLU A 100 16.31 -8.36 20.80
CA GLU A 100 15.49 -7.19 20.42
C GLU A 100 14.82 -7.42 19.07
N GLY A 101 15.56 -7.97 18.11
CA GLY A 101 15.03 -8.30 16.80
C GLY A 101 13.91 -9.33 16.85
N VAL A 102 14.06 -10.40 17.63
CA VAL A 102 13.02 -11.43 17.81
C VAL A 102 11.77 -10.82 18.45
N LYS A 103 11.92 -9.92 19.43
CA LYS A 103 10.80 -9.20 20.03
C LYS A 103 10.05 -8.38 19.00
N PHE A 104 10.78 -7.69 18.13
CA PHE A 104 10.19 -6.90 17.05
C PHE A 104 9.44 -7.78 16.05
N LEU A 105 10.05 -8.88 15.58
CA LEU A 105 9.42 -9.78 14.61
C LEU A 105 8.19 -10.51 15.14
N ARG A 106 8.09 -10.69 16.45
CA ARG A 106 6.89 -11.25 17.11
C ARG A 106 5.79 -10.23 17.38
N ASN A 107 5.99 -8.99 16.96
CA ASN A 107 4.99 -7.95 17.18
C ASN A 107 3.69 -8.28 16.43
N GLU A 108 2.58 -8.27 17.14
CA GLU A 108 1.25 -8.52 16.58
C GLU A 108 0.75 -7.42 15.63
N ILE A 109 1.46 -6.28 15.55
CA ILE A 109 1.09 -5.18 14.66
C ILE A 109 1.05 -5.65 13.19
N MET A 110 2.05 -6.42 12.75
CA MET A 110 2.05 -6.97 11.39
C MET A 110 0.82 -7.85 11.14
N LYS A 111 0.42 -8.67 12.10
CA LYS A 111 -0.77 -9.50 11.95
C LYS A 111 -2.05 -8.66 12.01
N ASN A 112 -2.18 -7.77 12.98
CA ASN A 112 -3.40 -7.02 13.20
C ASN A 112 -3.67 -5.97 12.11
N ASN A 113 -2.66 -5.18 11.74
CA ASN A 113 -2.80 -4.08 10.79
C ASN A 113 -2.52 -4.51 9.35
N ALA A 114 -1.43 -5.24 9.12
CA ALA A 114 -1.01 -5.64 7.78
C ALA A 114 -1.58 -6.98 7.32
N GLY A 115 -2.11 -7.79 8.25
CA GLY A 115 -2.65 -9.11 7.95
C GLY A 115 -1.61 -10.17 7.65
N ILE A 116 -0.37 -9.98 8.10
CA ILE A 116 0.76 -10.87 7.81
C ILE A 116 1.10 -11.71 9.03
N LYS A 117 0.91 -13.01 8.94
CA LYS A 117 1.29 -13.96 9.97
C LYS A 117 2.62 -14.63 9.62
N ILE A 118 3.64 -14.38 10.43
CA ILE A 118 4.98 -14.95 10.27
C ILE A 118 5.40 -15.58 11.60
N THR A 119 5.81 -16.84 11.57
CA THR A 119 6.23 -17.60 12.76
C THR A 119 7.69 -18.06 12.70
N THR A 120 8.35 -17.96 11.55
CA THR A 120 9.76 -18.35 11.37
C THR A 120 10.59 -17.18 10.85
N PHE A 121 11.86 -17.17 11.16
CA PHE A 121 12.77 -16.14 10.65
C PHE A 121 12.97 -16.26 9.14
N GLN A 122 12.97 -17.47 8.60
CA GLN A 122 13.04 -17.68 7.16
C GLN A 122 11.84 -17.05 6.42
N SER A 123 10.63 -17.19 6.93
CA SER A 123 9.45 -16.48 6.41
C SER A 123 9.59 -14.97 6.50
N SER A 124 10.23 -14.45 7.56
CA SER A 124 10.54 -13.00 7.65
C SER A 124 11.45 -12.54 6.53
N ILE A 125 12.49 -13.33 6.22
CA ILE A 125 13.41 -13.04 5.11
C ILE A 125 12.68 -13.10 3.77
N ASN A 126 11.85 -14.13 3.55
CA ASN A 126 11.05 -14.26 2.34
C ASN A 126 10.12 -13.05 2.15
N TYR A 127 9.46 -12.61 3.25
CA TYR A 127 8.62 -11.42 3.22
C TYR A 127 9.42 -10.17 2.85
N ALA A 128 10.55 -9.93 3.50
CA ALA A 128 11.40 -8.78 3.23
C ALA A 128 11.87 -8.74 1.78
N ASN A 129 12.28 -9.88 1.23
CA ASN A 129 12.72 -9.98 -0.16
C ASN A 129 11.57 -9.67 -1.15
N LEU A 130 10.39 -10.22 -0.92
CA LEU A 130 9.21 -9.95 -1.75
C LEU A 130 8.76 -8.49 -1.64
N TYR A 131 8.81 -7.90 -0.44
CA TYR A 131 8.49 -6.50 -0.23
C TYR A 131 9.44 -5.57 -1.00
N LEU A 132 10.74 -5.83 -0.94
CA LEU A 132 11.75 -5.01 -1.60
C LEU A 132 11.80 -5.17 -3.11
N LYS A 133 11.27 -6.29 -3.65
CA LYS A 133 11.33 -6.58 -5.08
C LYS A 133 10.66 -5.50 -5.92
N ALA A 134 9.51 -4.99 -5.50
CA ALA A 134 8.81 -3.93 -6.23
C ALA A 134 9.64 -2.64 -6.28
N PHE A 135 10.36 -2.31 -5.21
CA PHE A 135 11.27 -1.14 -5.17
C PHE A 135 12.52 -1.36 -6.02
N HIS A 136 13.00 -2.59 -6.11
CA HIS A 136 14.09 -2.93 -7.02
C HIS A 136 13.68 -2.77 -8.49
N ASP A 137 12.50 -3.25 -8.85
CA ASP A 137 12.04 -3.37 -10.24
C ASP A 137 11.39 -2.09 -10.80
N CYS A 138 11.02 -1.13 -9.94
CA CYS A 138 10.34 0.10 -10.38
C CYS A 138 11.28 1.14 -10.98
N ASP A 139 10.70 2.04 -11.77
CA ASP A 139 11.36 3.30 -12.20
C ASP A 139 10.85 4.50 -11.40
N MET A 140 9.72 4.33 -10.72
CA MET A 140 9.09 5.35 -9.87
C MET A 140 8.50 4.71 -8.64
N TYR A 141 8.60 5.35 -7.49
CA TYR A 141 7.97 4.89 -6.24
C TYR A 141 7.50 6.06 -5.38
N ALA A 142 6.54 5.77 -4.49
CA ALA A 142 5.96 6.78 -3.62
C ALA A 142 6.63 6.78 -2.24
N VAL A 143 6.98 7.99 -1.78
CA VAL A 143 7.69 8.27 -0.53
C VAL A 143 6.87 9.20 0.38
N TRP A 144 7.22 9.25 1.67
CA TRP A 144 6.62 10.18 2.61
C TRP A 144 7.50 11.42 2.81
N GLU A 145 6.87 12.56 2.96
CA GLU A 145 7.55 13.82 3.18
C GLU A 145 8.24 13.88 4.56
N PRO A 146 9.48 14.40 4.65
CA PRO A 146 10.30 14.37 5.89
C PRO A 146 9.68 15.09 7.09
N TRP A 147 8.80 16.06 6.85
CA TRP A 147 8.09 16.79 7.92
C TRP A 147 6.81 16.10 8.39
N GLY A 148 6.37 15.09 7.65
CA GLY A 148 5.13 14.37 7.92
C GLY A 148 5.24 13.38 9.09
N PRO A 149 4.11 13.07 9.73
CA PRO A 149 4.09 12.14 10.87
C PRO A 149 4.42 10.72 10.46
N VAL A 150 4.06 10.30 9.26
CA VAL A 150 4.37 8.96 8.77
C VAL A 150 5.88 8.78 8.64
N TYR A 151 6.57 9.71 7.95
CA TYR A 151 8.01 9.67 7.86
C TYR A 151 8.68 9.65 9.23
N LYS A 152 8.27 10.53 10.16
CA LYS A 152 8.84 10.59 11.51
C LYS A 152 8.73 9.26 12.26
N ALA A 153 7.66 8.51 12.04
CA ALA A 153 7.46 7.21 12.66
C ALA A 153 8.32 6.10 12.06
N ILE A 154 8.74 6.22 10.80
CA ILE A 154 9.48 5.18 10.07
C ILE A 154 10.79 5.68 9.44
N ALA A 155 11.35 6.80 9.91
CA ALA A 155 12.45 7.52 9.25
C ALA A 155 13.62 6.60 8.87
N GLN A 156 14.08 5.73 9.77
CA GLN A 156 15.22 4.85 9.50
C GLN A 156 14.93 3.86 8.36
N SER A 157 13.79 3.21 8.39
CA SER A 157 13.40 2.25 7.36
C SER A 157 13.03 2.94 6.05
N HIS A 158 12.47 4.15 6.12
CA HIS A 158 12.20 4.98 4.96
C HIS A 158 13.51 5.36 4.25
N ASP A 159 14.48 5.88 5.01
CA ASP A 159 15.77 6.29 4.48
C ASP A 159 16.57 5.09 3.95
N PHE A 160 16.41 3.91 4.56
CA PHE A 160 16.97 2.68 4.01
C PHE A 160 16.47 2.41 2.58
N ILE A 161 15.17 2.54 2.32
CA ILE A 161 14.62 2.38 0.97
C ILE A 161 15.17 3.46 0.03
N THR A 162 15.06 4.72 0.41
CA THR A 162 15.47 5.82 -0.48
C THR A 162 16.95 5.78 -0.79
N ASN A 163 17.81 5.49 0.18
CA ASN A 163 19.26 5.40 -0.03
C ASN A 163 19.67 4.19 -0.91
N ASN A 164 18.93 3.09 -0.87
CA ASN A 164 19.28 1.90 -1.65
C ASN A 164 18.68 1.88 -3.06
N PHE A 165 17.52 2.52 -3.28
CA PHE A 165 16.78 2.42 -4.55
C PHE A 165 16.64 3.76 -5.29
N GLN A 166 17.26 4.83 -4.80
CA GLN A 166 17.10 6.17 -5.37
C GLN A 166 17.78 6.32 -6.74
N LYS A 167 18.85 5.58 -7.03
CA LYS A 167 19.63 5.77 -8.26
C LYS A 167 18.79 5.43 -9.50
N ASN A 168 18.65 6.42 -10.40
CA ASN A 168 17.90 6.34 -11.64
C ASN A 168 16.39 6.07 -11.47
N LYS A 169 15.83 6.41 -10.32
CA LYS A 169 14.40 6.25 -10.05
C LYS A 169 13.75 7.57 -9.67
N ASP A 170 12.55 7.76 -10.19
CA ASP A 170 11.73 8.91 -9.83
C ASP A 170 10.98 8.68 -8.51
N GLN A 171 10.68 9.75 -7.82
CA GLN A 171 9.88 9.73 -6.59
C GLN A 171 8.68 10.66 -6.72
N VAL A 172 7.58 10.27 -6.11
CA VAL A 172 6.40 11.10 -5.88
C VAL A 172 6.01 11.00 -4.41
N TRP A 173 5.36 12.04 -3.89
CA TRP A 173 4.81 11.96 -2.54
C TRP A 173 3.67 10.96 -2.47
N ALA A 174 3.59 10.18 -1.39
CA ALA A 174 2.54 9.19 -1.19
C ALA A 174 1.12 9.80 -1.22
N PHE A 175 0.99 11.08 -0.89
CA PHE A 175 -0.27 11.84 -1.00
C PHE A 175 -0.78 12.01 -2.42
N VAL A 176 0.02 11.70 -3.46
CA VAL A 176 -0.48 11.70 -4.84
C VAL A 176 -1.66 10.73 -5.01
N PHE A 177 -1.73 9.69 -4.17
CA PHE A 177 -2.83 8.74 -4.17
C PHE A 177 -4.08 9.22 -3.43
N ASP A 178 -4.02 10.30 -2.69
CA ASP A 178 -5.17 10.95 -2.07
C ASP A 178 -5.95 11.75 -3.15
N ILE A 179 -6.67 10.99 -4.01
CA ILE A 179 -7.24 11.48 -5.27
C ILE A 179 -8.15 12.69 -5.12
N TYR A 180 -8.78 12.85 -3.97
CA TYR A 180 -9.68 13.97 -3.67
C TYR A 180 -8.99 15.35 -3.69
N HIS A 181 -7.66 15.40 -3.70
CA HIS A 181 -6.91 16.64 -3.91
C HIS A 181 -6.80 17.04 -5.38
N TYR A 182 -7.08 16.13 -6.31
CA TYR A 182 -6.76 16.27 -7.73
C TYR A 182 -7.96 16.08 -8.66
N ILE A 183 -9.16 16.26 -8.15
CA ILE A 183 -10.41 15.97 -8.89
C ILE A 183 -10.50 16.75 -10.21
N HIS A 184 -9.92 17.94 -10.31
CA HIS A 184 -9.94 18.71 -11.55
C HIS A 184 -9.16 18.04 -12.68
N ASN A 185 -8.03 17.41 -12.37
CA ASN A 185 -7.17 16.72 -13.32
C ASN A 185 -6.49 15.50 -12.66
N PRO A 186 -7.23 14.43 -12.34
CA PRO A 186 -6.72 13.31 -11.59
C PRO A 186 -5.76 12.47 -12.44
N TRP A 187 -4.68 11.99 -11.84
CA TRP A 187 -3.69 11.14 -12.51
C TRP A 187 -4.31 9.87 -13.12
N THR A 188 -5.44 9.41 -12.59
CA THR A 188 -6.18 8.24 -13.11
C THR A 188 -6.69 8.45 -14.54
N HIS A 189 -6.80 9.68 -15.01
CA HIS A 189 -7.15 9.96 -16.41
C HIS A 189 -6.10 9.44 -17.41
N ALA A 190 -4.84 9.29 -16.99
CA ALA A 190 -3.83 8.63 -17.80
C ALA A 190 -4.15 7.15 -18.10
N LEU A 191 -5.04 6.54 -17.31
CA LEU A 191 -5.49 5.16 -17.49
C LEU A 191 -6.72 5.02 -18.41
N LYS A 192 -7.15 6.09 -19.05
CA LYS A 192 -8.32 6.09 -19.94
C LYS A 192 -8.35 4.89 -20.88
N GLY A 193 -9.50 4.22 -20.95
CA GLY A 193 -9.75 3.07 -21.83
C GLY A 193 -9.04 1.78 -21.42
N LYS A 194 -8.38 1.72 -20.28
CA LYS A 194 -7.68 0.50 -19.78
C LYS A 194 -8.63 -0.45 -19.06
N ARG A 195 -8.27 -1.73 -19.09
CA ARG A 195 -8.87 -2.75 -18.23
C ARG A 195 -8.15 -2.72 -16.89
N ILE A 196 -8.84 -2.35 -15.84
CA ILE A 196 -8.28 -2.13 -14.51
C ILE A 196 -8.62 -3.33 -13.62
N LEU A 197 -7.59 -3.96 -13.04
CA LEU A 197 -7.77 -4.92 -11.96
C LEU A 197 -7.80 -4.16 -10.63
N ILE A 198 -8.90 -4.26 -9.91
CA ILE A 198 -9.01 -3.76 -8.53
C ILE A 198 -8.71 -4.90 -7.56
N ILE A 199 -7.65 -4.76 -6.79
CA ILE A 199 -7.34 -5.65 -5.67
C ILE A 199 -7.64 -4.91 -4.37
N SER A 200 -8.73 -5.29 -3.72
CA SER A 200 -9.23 -4.62 -2.52
C SER A 200 -10.08 -5.57 -1.67
N PRO A 201 -10.07 -5.44 -0.34
CA PRO A 201 -11.02 -6.15 0.52
C PRO A 201 -12.49 -5.73 0.28
N PHE A 202 -12.71 -4.57 -0.36
CA PHE A 202 -14.03 -3.97 -0.58
C PHE A 202 -14.56 -4.17 -1.99
N ILE A 203 -14.22 -5.28 -2.65
CA ILE A 203 -14.61 -5.51 -4.06
C ILE A 203 -16.11 -5.60 -4.26
N GLU A 204 -16.88 -6.10 -3.30
CA GLU A 204 -18.34 -6.20 -3.46
C GLU A 204 -18.98 -4.81 -3.41
N SER A 205 -18.58 -3.96 -2.45
CA SER A 205 -19.00 -2.56 -2.41
C SER A 205 -18.57 -1.80 -3.68
N ILE A 206 -17.34 -2.01 -4.16
CA ILE A 206 -16.84 -1.38 -5.39
C ILE A 206 -17.62 -1.83 -6.62
N LYS A 207 -17.87 -3.14 -6.78
CA LYS A 207 -18.69 -3.70 -7.87
C LYS A 207 -20.08 -3.07 -7.91
N GLN A 208 -20.71 -2.93 -6.76
CA GLN A 208 -22.03 -2.29 -6.68
C GLN A 208 -21.98 -0.85 -7.22
N LYS A 209 -20.98 -0.06 -6.79
CA LYS A 209 -20.81 1.32 -7.27
C LYS A 209 -20.55 1.39 -8.77
N VAL A 210 -19.76 0.48 -9.31
CA VAL A 210 -19.45 0.44 -10.75
C VAL A 210 -20.67 -0.01 -11.55
N ASN A 211 -21.35 -1.09 -11.14
CA ASN A 211 -22.51 -1.63 -11.87
C ASN A 211 -23.68 -0.66 -11.92
N THR A 212 -23.85 0.18 -10.90
CA THR A 212 -24.90 1.21 -10.85
C THR A 212 -24.48 2.55 -11.46
N GLY A 213 -23.22 2.69 -11.89
CA GLY A 213 -22.67 3.95 -12.38
C GLY A 213 -22.39 5.00 -11.29
N GLN A 214 -22.69 4.70 -10.03
CA GLN A 214 -22.50 5.64 -8.91
C GLN A 214 -21.06 6.13 -8.77
N HIS A 215 -20.06 5.28 -9.08
CA HIS A 215 -18.65 5.65 -9.01
C HIS A 215 -18.30 6.90 -9.83
N LYS A 216 -19.06 7.25 -10.86
CA LYS A 216 -18.86 8.47 -11.66
C LYS A 216 -19.45 9.72 -11.00
N LEU A 217 -20.30 9.55 -9.99
CA LEU A 217 -21.02 10.63 -9.32
C LEU A 217 -20.39 11.03 -7.97
N ILE A 218 -19.45 10.22 -7.47
CA ILE A 218 -18.80 10.40 -6.16
C ILE A 218 -18.18 11.79 -6.01
N TYR A 219 -17.46 12.24 -7.03
CA TYR A 219 -16.79 13.54 -7.05
C TYR A 219 -17.39 14.50 -8.09
N GLY A 220 -18.55 14.15 -8.67
CA GLY A 220 -19.09 14.89 -9.80
C GLY A 220 -18.26 14.77 -11.08
N LYS A 221 -17.33 13.83 -11.14
CA LYS A 221 -16.43 13.58 -12.25
C LYS A 221 -16.03 12.12 -12.35
N ASP A 222 -16.00 11.57 -13.56
CA ASP A 222 -15.51 10.23 -13.80
C ASP A 222 -13.97 10.18 -13.61
N LEU A 223 -13.52 9.45 -12.60
CA LEU A 223 -12.10 9.27 -12.34
C LEU A 223 -11.42 8.28 -13.31
N PHE A 224 -12.21 7.45 -13.99
CA PHE A 224 -11.72 6.37 -14.85
C PHE A 224 -12.43 6.37 -16.21
N PRO A 225 -12.24 7.41 -17.05
CA PRO A 225 -12.93 7.51 -18.32
C PRO A 225 -12.72 6.28 -19.19
N ASP A 226 -13.81 5.71 -19.71
CA ASP A 226 -13.81 4.56 -20.62
C ASP A 226 -13.11 3.30 -20.09
N CYS A 227 -12.79 3.23 -18.80
CA CYS A 227 -12.16 2.06 -18.18
C CYS A 227 -13.20 0.95 -17.94
N THR A 228 -12.72 -0.29 -17.98
CA THR A 228 -13.46 -1.46 -17.52
C THR A 228 -12.77 -2.06 -16.32
N PHE A 229 -13.53 -2.75 -15.44
CA PHE A 229 -13.01 -3.24 -14.19
C PHE A 229 -13.15 -4.76 -14.07
N VAL A 230 -12.12 -5.38 -13.54
CA VAL A 230 -12.13 -6.75 -13.01
C VAL A 230 -11.63 -6.70 -11.57
N TYR A 231 -11.98 -7.70 -10.78
CA TYR A 231 -11.83 -7.64 -9.33
C TYR A 231 -11.18 -8.89 -8.80
N LEU A 232 -10.34 -8.71 -7.79
CA LEU A 232 -9.74 -9.80 -7.04
C LEU A 232 -9.73 -9.45 -5.55
N LYS A 233 -10.35 -10.31 -4.74
CA LYS A 233 -10.31 -10.19 -3.29
C LYS A 233 -8.96 -10.70 -2.78
N PRO A 234 -8.19 -9.88 -2.05
CA PRO A 234 -6.95 -10.32 -1.44
C PRO A 234 -7.20 -11.18 -0.20
N PRO A 235 -6.18 -11.84 0.38
CA PRO A 235 -6.28 -12.41 1.71
C PRO A 235 -6.72 -11.34 2.71
N GLN A 236 -7.81 -11.59 3.44
CA GLN A 236 -8.31 -10.71 4.49
C GLN A 236 -8.03 -11.35 5.84
N THR A 237 -6.84 -11.14 6.35
CA THR A 237 -6.24 -11.87 7.47
C THR A 237 -5.86 -10.97 8.64
N GLN A 238 -6.38 -9.73 8.65
CA GLN A 238 -6.17 -8.76 9.73
C GLN A 238 -6.94 -9.14 11.00
N ALA A 239 -6.57 -8.52 12.09
CA ALA A 239 -7.20 -8.67 13.40
C ALA A 239 -7.37 -10.15 13.80
N ASP A 240 -8.58 -10.57 14.15
CA ASP A 240 -8.88 -11.94 14.59
C ASP A 240 -9.34 -12.85 13.44
N GLN A 241 -9.23 -12.40 12.19
CA GLN A 241 -9.51 -13.29 11.06
C GLN A 241 -8.54 -14.48 11.04
N PRO A 242 -9.04 -15.70 10.74
CA PRO A 242 -8.19 -16.84 10.54
C PRO A 242 -7.09 -16.56 9.51
N SER A 243 -5.85 -16.94 9.84
CA SER A 243 -4.69 -16.64 9.02
C SER A 243 -3.71 -17.80 9.07
N ARG A 244 -3.31 -18.30 7.91
CA ARG A 244 -2.17 -19.22 7.76
C ARG A 244 -0.87 -18.42 7.71
N GLU A 245 0.28 -19.10 7.66
CA GLU A 245 1.56 -18.43 7.37
C GLU A 245 1.48 -17.63 6.08
N PHE A 246 2.18 -16.49 6.03
CA PHE A 246 2.11 -15.61 4.87
C PHE A 246 2.57 -16.29 3.58
N ASP A 247 3.56 -17.19 3.66
CA ASP A 247 4.03 -17.95 2.48
C ASP A 247 2.91 -18.75 1.82
N VAL A 248 2.04 -19.35 2.62
CA VAL A 248 0.87 -20.12 2.13
C VAL A 248 -0.19 -19.17 1.58
N GLU A 249 -0.55 -18.14 2.35
CA GLU A 249 -1.55 -17.15 1.91
C GLU A 249 -1.11 -16.45 0.62
N PHE A 250 0.16 -16.06 0.54
CA PHE A 250 0.67 -15.38 -0.65
C PHE A 250 0.75 -16.31 -1.87
N THR A 251 1.08 -17.58 -1.67
CA THR A 251 1.10 -18.58 -2.75
C THR A 251 -0.30 -18.75 -3.35
N ASP A 252 -1.32 -18.92 -2.51
CA ASP A 252 -2.70 -19.03 -2.99
C ASP A 252 -3.16 -17.74 -3.68
N PHE A 253 -2.81 -16.58 -3.12
CA PHE A 253 -3.13 -15.29 -3.72
C PHE A 253 -2.42 -15.09 -5.07
N ALA A 254 -1.17 -15.53 -5.20
CA ALA A 254 -0.44 -15.52 -6.46
C ALA A 254 -1.14 -16.38 -7.53
N ASN A 255 -1.60 -17.58 -7.15
CA ASN A 255 -2.36 -18.45 -8.05
C ASN A 255 -3.68 -17.79 -8.52
N GLU A 256 -4.35 -17.04 -7.67
CA GLU A 256 -5.54 -16.26 -8.08
C GLU A 256 -5.17 -15.10 -9.01
N MET A 257 -4.04 -14.42 -8.76
CA MET A 257 -3.53 -13.37 -9.67
C MET A 257 -3.18 -13.95 -11.05
N ASP A 258 -2.62 -15.16 -11.13
CA ASP A 258 -2.32 -15.84 -12.40
C ASP A 258 -3.56 -16.02 -13.27
N LYS A 259 -4.70 -16.38 -12.68
CA LYS A 259 -6.00 -16.52 -13.37
C LYS A 259 -6.51 -15.20 -13.97
N MET A 260 -6.02 -14.08 -13.46
CA MET A 260 -6.39 -12.74 -13.92
C MET A 260 -5.52 -12.21 -15.05
N LYS A 261 -4.35 -12.81 -15.34
CA LYS A 261 -3.30 -12.29 -16.23
C LYS A 261 -3.80 -11.70 -17.55
N ASN A 262 -4.75 -12.35 -18.22
CA ASN A 262 -5.24 -11.92 -19.53
C ASN A 262 -6.48 -10.99 -19.45
N LYS A 263 -6.93 -10.66 -18.26
CA LYS A 263 -8.19 -9.92 -18.05
C LYS A 263 -7.97 -8.43 -17.77
N PHE A 264 -6.74 -7.98 -17.55
CA PHE A 264 -6.43 -6.60 -17.22
C PHE A 264 -5.14 -6.10 -17.85
N ASP A 265 -4.96 -4.80 -17.83
CA ASP A 265 -3.77 -4.07 -18.29
C ASP A 265 -2.98 -3.47 -17.11
N VAL A 266 -3.68 -2.88 -16.15
CA VAL A 266 -3.11 -2.24 -14.97
C VAL A 266 -3.86 -2.67 -13.71
N ALA A 267 -3.15 -3.00 -12.65
CA ALA A 267 -3.74 -3.27 -11.34
C ALA A 267 -3.61 -2.05 -10.40
N LEU A 268 -4.69 -1.73 -9.69
CA LEU A 268 -4.70 -0.81 -8.56
C LEU A 268 -4.88 -1.63 -7.28
N VAL A 269 -3.92 -1.53 -6.37
CA VAL A 269 -3.75 -2.48 -5.27
C VAL A 269 -3.93 -1.81 -3.91
N SER A 270 -4.80 -2.41 -3.09
CA SER A 270 -5.07 -2.05 -1.71
C SER A 270 -5.29 -3.32 -0.89
N CYS A 271 -4.23 -3.89 -0.36
CA CYS A 271 -4.32 -5.14 0.41
C CYS A 271 -3.29 -5.26 1.54
N GLY A 272 -3.10 -4.18 2.30
CA GLY A 272 -2.24 -4.17 3.49
C GLY A 272 -0.85 -4.73 3.21
N GLY A 273 -0.38 -5.63 4.05
CA GLY A 273 0.95 -6.21 3.94
C GLY A 273 1.24 -7.00 2.67
N TYR A 274 0.21 -7.41 1.94
CA TYR A 274 0.36 -8.06 0.62
C TYR A 274 0.51 -7.07 -0.54
N GLY A 275 0.36 -5.76 -0.32
CA GLY A 275 0.24 -4.77 -1.38
C GLY A 275 1.46 -4.65 -2.28
N ASN A 276 2.63 -4.32 -1.73
CA ASN A 276 3.86 -4.25 -2.52
C ASN A 276 4.29 -5.62 -3.06
N LEU A 277 4.01 -6.71 -2.34
CA LEU A 277 4.26 -8.08 -2.80
C LEU A 277 3.45 -8.38 -4.08
N ALA A 278 2.16 -8.06 -4.06
CA ALA A 278 1.27 -8.24 -5.21
C ALA A 278 1.73 -7.40 -6.41
N CYS A 279 2.09 -6.13 -6.17
CA CYS A 279 2.61 -5.24 -7.22
C CYS A 279 3.88 -5.82 -7.88
N GLY A 280 4.83 -6.29 -7.07
CA GLY A 280 6.05 -6.94 -7.56
C GLY A 280 5.76 -8.20 -8.36
N TYR A 281 4.84 -9.05 -7.88
CA TYR A 281 4.42 -10.28 -8.56
C TYR A 281 3.75 -10.00 -9.91
N ILE A 282 2.81 -9.07 -9.94
CA ILE A 282 2.10 -8.67 -11.16
C ILE A 282 3.09 -8.15 -12.22
N TYR A 283 4.05 -7.32 -11.80
CA TYR A 283 5.05 -6.77 -12.70
C TYR A 283 6.00 -7.84 -13.22
N ASP A 284 6.59 -8.64 -12.34
CA ASP A 284 7.63 -9.60 -12.67
C ASP A 284 7.07 -10.86 -13.33
N ARG A 285 6.05 -11.49 -12.72
CA ARG A 285 5.56 -12.81 -13.14
C ARG A 285 4.44 -12.72 -14.17
N LEU A 286 3.53 -11.76 -14.04
CA LEU A 286 2.44 -11.62 -15.01
C LEU A 286 2.80 -10.73 -16.20
N GLY A 287 3.85 -9.93 -16.10
CA GLY A 287 4.25 -9.00 -17.16
C GLY A 287 3.24 -7.86 -17.35
N LYS A 288 2.52 -7.48 -16.26
CA LYS A 288 1.50 -6.44 -16.24
C LYS A 288 1.94 -5.26 -15.40
N SER A 289 1.18 -4.17 -15.48
CA SER A 289 1.45 -2.97 -14.68
C SER A 289 0.68 -3.00 -13.35
N ALA A 290 1.27 -2.41 -12.31
CA ALA A 290 0.64 -2.32 -10.98
C ALA A 290 1.02 -1.04 -10.25
N ILE A 291 0.06 -0.52 -9.48
CA ILE A 291 0.23 0.65 -8.60
C ILE A 291 -0.26 0.29 -7.20
N TYR A 292 0.59 0.44 -6.20
CA TYR A 292 0.18 0.30 -4.80
C TYR A 292 -0.47 1.59 -4.30
N VAL A 293 -1.77 1.68 -4.42
CA VAL A 293 -2.55 2.85 -3.98
C VAL A 293 -2.71 2.85 -2.45
N GLY A 294 -2.90 1.68 -1.86
CA GLY A 294 -3.17 1.52 -0.44
C GLY A 294 -4.63 1.78 -0.07
N GLY A 295 -4.91 1.94 1.24
CA GLY A 295 -6.27 2.02 1.76
C GLY A 295 -7.14 3.13 1.17
N VAL A 296 -6.55 4.21 0.69
CA VAL A 296 -7.28 5.31 0.06
C VAL A 296 -7.99 4.90 -1.24
N LEU A 297 -7.65 3.75 -1.84
CA LEU A 297 -8.32 3.26 -3.04
C LEU A 297 -9.85 3.14 -2.88
N GLN A 298 -10.33 2.79 -1.67
CA GLN A 298 -11.77 2.74 -1.40
C GLN A 298 -12.46 4.09 -1.63
N MET A 299 -11.78 5.20 -1.35
CA MET A 299 -12.32 6.56 -1.56
C MET A 299 -12.50 6.89 -3.06
N TYR A 300 -11.81 6.23 -3.98
CA TYR A 300 -11.98 6.42 -5.43
C TYR A 300 -13.38 5.98 -5.89
N PHE A 301 -13.99 5.08 -5.13
CA PHE A 301 -15.31 4.52 -5.41
C PHE A 301 -16.39 4.97 -4.42
N GLY A 302 -16.10 6.00 -3.61
CA GLY A 302 -17.05 6.54 -2.65
C GLY A 302 -17.35 5.62 -1.46
N ILE A 303 -16.37 4.82 -1.07
CA ILE A 303 -16.45 3.99 0.12
C ILE A 303 -15.56 4.60 1.18
N TYR A 304 -16.11 4.98 2.33
CA TYR A 304 -15.36 5.63 3.41
C TYR A 304 -15.40 4.84 4.71
N GLY A 305 -14.33 4.94 5.47
CA GLY A 305 -14.20 4.33 6.78
C GLY A 305 -14.06 5.36 7.89
N ALA A 306 -13.91 4.89 9.13
CA ALA A 306 -13.80 5.74 10.30
C ALA A 306 -12.56 6.66 10.26
N ARG A 307 -11.50 6.27 9.56
CA ARG A 307 -10.31 7.13 9.38
C ARG A 307 -10.69 8.48 8.78
N TRP A 308 -11.41 8.50 7.66
CA TRP A 308 -11.79 9.76 7.00
C TRP A 308 -12.80 10.56 7.80
N MET A 309 -13.65 9.89 8.59
CA MET A 309 -14.56 10.56 9.52
C MET A 309 -13.81 11.27 10.65
N ARG A 310 -12.67 10.75 11.07
CA ARG A 310 -11.83 11.37 12.14
C ARG A 310 -10.84 12.38 11.57
N GLU A 311 -10.13 12.02 10.52
CA GLU A 311 -8.92 12.69 10.08
C GLU A 311 -9.15 13.60 8.85
N ARG A 312 -10.21 13.33 8.09
CA ARG A 312 -10.51 14.02 6.82
C ARG A 312 -11.95 14.48 6.72
N LYS A 313 -12.42 15.12 7.78
CA LYS A 313 -13.76 15.75 7.81
C LYS A 313 -13.94 16.80 6.72
N ASP A 314 -12.87 17.47 6.33
CA ASP A 314 -12.81 18.42 5.22
C ASP A 314 -13.19 17.78 3.88
N VAL A 315 -12.63 16.61 3.58
CA VAL A 315 -12.93 15.84 2.36
C VAL A 315 -14.39 15.41 2.35
N LEU A 316 -14.87 14.81 3.44
CA LEU A 316 -16.25 14.36 3.52
C LEU A 316 -17.24 15.53 3.45
N ARG A 317 -16.91 16.69 4.06
CA ARG A 317 -17.75 17.89 3.95
C ARG A 317 -17.92 18.37 2.51
N LEU A 318 -16.86 18.25 1.69
CA LEU A 318 -16.86 18.71 0.30
C LEU A 318 -17.54 17.73 -0.64
N TYR A 319 -17.37 16.44 -0.43
CA TYR A 319 -17.71 15.44 -1.42
C TYR A 319 -18.77 14.42 -1.00
N LEU A 320 -19.07 14.29 0.31
CA LEU A 320 -20.05 13.32 0.76
C LEU A 320 -21.43 13.64 0.17
N ASN A 321 -22.00 12.68 -0.53
CA ASN A 321 -23.34 12.74 -1.11
C ASN A 321 -24.02 11.37 -1.01
N GLU A 322 -25.21 11.22 -1.55
CA GLU A 322 -26.01 9.99 -1.50
C GLU A 322 -25.38 8.79 -2.20
N HIS A 323 -24.35 9.01 -3.01
CA HIS A 323 -23.63 7.94 -3.71
C HIS A 323 -22.50 7.32 -2.89
N TRP A 324 -22.16 7.91 -1.73
CA TRP A 324 -21.16 7.38 -0.80
C TRP A 324 -21.76 6.35 0.14
N SER A 325 -20.95 5.39 0.59
CA SER A 325 -21.36 4.41 1.59
C SER A 325 -20.18 3.93 2.45
N ARG A 326 -20.49 3.28 3.56
CA ARG A 326 -19.54 2.45 4.30
C ARG A 326 -19.40 1.11 3.58
N PRO A 327 -18.30 0.35 3.82
CA PRO A 327 -18.22 -1.05 3.40
C PRO A 327 -19.38 -1.87 3.96
N THR A 328 -19.77 -2.95 3.28
CA THR A 328 -20.78 -3.88 3.81
C THR A 328 -20.29 -4.61 5.05
N GLU A 329 -21.22 -5.16 5.83
CA GLU A 329 -20.87 -5.95 7.05
C GLU A 329 -20.02 -7.19 6.71
N GLU A 330 -20.28 -7.81 5.56
CA GLU A 330 -19.57 -9.00 5.09
C GLU A 330 -18.11 -8.70 4.70
N GLU A 331 -17.79 -7.43 4.45
CA GLU A 331 -16.44 -6.99 4.12
C GLU A 331 -15.62 -6.62 5.37
N ARG A 332 -16.21 -6.67 6.56
CA ARG A 332 -15.53 -6.38 7.82
C ARG A 332 -14.86 -7.62 8.40
N PRO A 333 -13.57 -7.58 8.75
CA PRO A 333 -12.96 -8.69 9.47
C PRO A 333 -13.45 -8.78 10.92
N LEU A 334 -13.36 -9.98 11.50
CA LEU A 334 -13.66 -10.19 12.91
C LEU A 334 -12.77 -9.27 13.78
N ASN A 335 -13.40 -8.57 14.73
CA ASN A 335 -12.73 -7.62 15.60
C ASN A 335 -11.94 -6.52 14.85
N HIS A 336 -12.52 -6.04 13.74
CA HIS A 336 -11.95 -4.97 12.91
C HIS A 336 -11.51 -3.72 13.70
N GLY A 337 -12.03 -3.49 14.89
CA GLY A 337 -11.58 -2.41 15.79
C GLY A 337 -10.09 -2.48 16.16
N LYS A 338 -9.46 -3.66 16.06
CA LYS A 338 -8.02 -3.84 16.26
C LYS A 338 -7.18 -3.33 15.09
N VAL A 339 -7.79 -3.12 13.91
CA VAL A 339 -7.11 -2.63 12.72
C VAL A 339 -7.13 -1.10 12.73
N GLU A 340 -6.03 -0.48 13.16
CA GLU A 340 -5.85 0.97 13.15
C GLU A 340 -7.10 1.74 13.69
N HIS A 341 -7.67 1.27 14.80
CA HIS A 341 -8.89 1.83 15.39
C HIS A 341 -10.08 1.89 14.42
N ASN A 342 -10.32 0.81 13.72
CA ASN A 342 -11.43 0.68 12.76
C ASN A 342 -11.29 1.60 11.52
N ALA A 343 -10.08 1.83 11.05
CA ALA A 343 -9.79 2.87 10.08
C ALA A 343 -10.58 2.77 8.77
N TYR A 344 -10.83 1.57 8.28
CA TYR A 344 -11.37 1.33 6.94
C TYR A 344 -12.86 1.02 6.90
N TRP A 345 -13.51 0.80 8.07
CA TRP A 345 -14.92 0.40 8.21
C TRP A 345 -15.79 1.38 8.97
#